data_1e8dbd891253f6457c2ab2433b1e7d89
#
_entry.id   1e8dbd891253f6457c2ab2433b1e7d89
#
_cell.length_a   1.000
_cell.length_b   1.000
_cell.length_c   1.000
_cell.angle_alpha   90.00
_cell.angle_beta   90.00
_cell.angle_gamma   90.00
#
_symmetry.space_group_name_H-M   'P 1'
#
loop_
_entity.id
_entity.type
_entity.pdbx_description
1 polymer ?
#
loop_
_entity_poly.entity_id
_entity_poly.type
_entity_poly.pdbx_seq_one_letter_code
_entity_poly.pdbx_strand_id
1 'polypeptide(L)'
;MDAEEKTALADDIRNALRMIIDPEIGRNIVELGLIYDIAVEEGGIARVTMTTTTRGCPASGYLKEAVGNCVWYVPGVEYAEVSMTYEPPWTPDMMAP
;
A
#
# COMPACT_ATOMS: atom_id res chain seq x y z
N MET A 1 -13.98 15.16 -6.50
CA MET A 1 -14.19 14.29 -5.30
C MET A 1 -14.20 15.15 -4.06
N ASP A 2 -15.13 14.92 -3.16
CA ASP A 2 -15.09 15.57 -1.86
C ASP A 2 -14.22 14.77 -0.87
N ALA A 3 -14.07 15.29 0.34
CA ALA A 3 -13.22 14.67 1.34
C ALA A 3 -13.73 13.29 1.75
N GLU A 4 -15.05 13.08 1.80
CA GLU A 4 -15.63 11.79 2.16
C GLU A 4 -15.37 10.75 1.08
N GLU A 5 -15.51 11.14 -0.17
CA GLU A 5 -15.22 10.24 -1.30
C GLU A 5 -13.74 9.84 -1.33
N LYS A 6 -12.84 10.79 -1.06
CA LYS A 6 -11.41 10.50 -0.99
C LYS A 6 -11.09 9.54 0.14
N THR A 7 -11.68 9.75 1.31
CA THR A 7 -11.48 8.86 2.46
C THR A 7 -12.04 7.47 2.17
N ALA A 8 -13.22 7.37 1.59
CA ALA A 8 -13.82 6.10 1.25
C ALA A 8 -12.96 5.34 0.23
N LEU A 9 -12.43 6.04 -0.77
CA LEU A 9 -11.56 5.41 -1.75
C LEU A 9 -10.25 4.93 -1.12
N ALA A 10 -9.67 5.73 -0.23
CA ALA A 10 -8.46 5.33 0.50
C ALA A 10 -8.72 4.08 1.34
N ASP A 11 -9.87 3.97 2.00
CA ASP A 11 -10.24 2.80 2.76
C ASP A 11 -10.43 1.57 1.86
N ASP A 12 -11.05 1.75 0.70
CA ASP A 12 -11.21 0.67 -0.27
C ASP A 12 -9.86 0.16 -0.76
N ILE A 13 -8.94 1.08 -1.01
CA ILE A 13 -7.57 0.73 -1.42
C ILE A 13 -6.88 -0.07 -0.31
N ARG A 14 -6.96 0.39 0.94
CA ARG A 14 -6.36 -0.31 2.08
C ARG A 14 -6.93 -1.73 2.21
N ASN A 15 -8.24 -1.86 2.11
CA ASN A 15 -8.89 -3.16 2.20
C ASN A 15 -8.47 -4.09 1.06
N ALA A 16 -8.34 -3.56 -0.16
CA ALA A 16 -7.87 -4.36 -1.30
C ALA A 16 -6.44 -4.85 -1.08
N LEU A 17 -5.58 -4.00 -0.50
CA LEU A 17 -4.19 -4.35 -0.23
C LEU A 17 -4.02 -5.46 0.80
N ARG A 18 -5.04 -5.73 1.62
CA ARG A 18 -5.01 -6.87 2.56
C ARG A 18 -4.97 -8.22 1.86
N MET A 19 -5.24 -8.26 0.57
CA MET A 19 -5.15 -9.49 -0.23
C MET A 19 -3.70 -9.85 -0.59
N ILE A 20 -2.77 -8.93 -0.40
CA ILE A 20 -1.37 -9.16 -0.76
C ILE A 20 -0.62 -9.68 0.45
N ILE A 21 -0.02 -10.86 0.30
CA ILE A 21 0.73 -11.54 1.37
C ILE A 21 2.22 -11.39 1.10
N ASP A 22 2.96 -10.99 2.13
CA ASP A 22 4.42 -10.99 2.06
C ASP A 22 4.90 -12.46 2.05
N PRO A 23 5.58 -12.90 0.99
CA PRO A 23 5.95 -14.31 0.87
C PRO A 23 6.98 -14.77 1.89
N GLU A 24 7.72 -13.85 2.50
CA GLU A 24 8.73 -14.19 3.49
C GLU A 24 8.15 -14.38 4.89
N ILE A 25 7.08 -13.64 5.20
CA ILE A 25 6.51 -13.61 6.55
C ILE A 25 5.18 -14.33 6.62
N GLY A 26 4.42 -14.39 5.51
CA GLY A 26 3.15 -15.09 5.44
C GLY A 26 1.97 -14.32 6.01
N ARG A 27 2.10 -13.00 6.18
CA ARG A 27 1.02 -12.11 6.63
C ARG A 27 0.76 -11.05 5.58
N ASN A 28 -0.44 -10.46 5.60
CA ASN A 28 -0.76 -9.43 4.63
C ASN A 28 0.02 -8.14 4.93
N ILE A 29 0.32 -7.40 3.87
CA ILE A 29 1.20 -6.24 3.95
C ILE A 29 0.62 -5.08 4.75
N VAL A 30 -0.70 -4.99 4.85
CA VAL A 30 -1.34 -3.94 5.66
C VAL A 30 -1.13 -4.22 7.14
N GLU A 31 -1.36 -5.46 7.58
CA GLU A 31 -1.16 -5.83 8.98
C GLU A 31 0.32 -5.81 9.38
N LEU A 32 1.21 -6.07 8.42
CA LEU A 32 2.66 -5.96 8.68
C LEU A 32 3.10 -4.51 8.88
N GLY A 33 2.27 -3.53 8.51
CA GLY A 33 2.66 -2.13 8.61
C GLY A 33 3.56 -1.67 7.46
N LEU A 34 3.50 -2.34 6.31
CA LEU A 34 4.31 -1.98 5.15
C LEU A 34 3.72 -0.85 4.33
N ILE A 35 2.45 -0.52 4.53
CA ILE A 35 1.79 0.58 3.83
C ILE A 35 1.85 1.81 4.73
N TYR A 36 2.70 2.76 4.39
CA TYR A 36 2.92 3.94 5.22
C TYR A 36 1.91 5.05 4.97
N ASP A 37 1.45 5.20 3.75
CA ASP A 37 0.48 6.24 3.42
C ASP A 37 -0.32 5.86 2.18
N ILE A 38 -1.59 6.25 2.19
CA ILE A 38 -2.47 6.15 1.03
C ILE A 38 -3.11 7.51 0.85
N ALA A 39 -2.70 8.23 -0.20
CA ALA A 39 -3.22 9.56 -0.51
C ALA A 39 -4.07 9.47 -1.76
N VAL A 40 -5.28 10.02 -1.69
CA VAL A 40 -6.20 10.13 -2.83
C VAL A 40 -6.32 11.59 -3.18
N GLU A 41 -5.98 11.94 -4.41
CA GLU A 41 -6.05 13.29 -4.92
C GLU A 41 -7.21 13.43 -5.91
N GLU A 42 -7.56 14.67 -6.22
CA GLU A 42 -8.64 14.97 -7.14
C GLU A 42 -8.47 14.23 -8.46
N GLY A 43 -9.57 13.73 -9.00
CA GLY A 43 -9.54 12.98 -10.25
C GLY A 43 -9.26 11.49 -10.09
N GLY A 44 -9.29 10.96 -8.86
CA GLY A 44 -9.06 9.53 -8.63
C GLY A 44 -7.59 9.12 -8.69
N ILE A 45 -6.69 10.05 -8.40
CA ILE A 45 -5.25 9.75 -8.36
C ILE A 45 -4.93 9.16 -7.00
N ALA A 46 -4.45 7.93 -6.97
CA ALA A 46 -4.07 7.23 -5.76
C ALA A 46 -2.55 7.13 -5.66
N ARG A 47 -2.00 7.62 -4.56
CA ARG A 47 -0.56 7.54 -4.29
C ARG A 47 -0.36 6.71 -3.04
N VAL A 48 0.37 5.62 -3.17
CA VAL A 48 0.66 4.72 -2.07
C VAL A 48 2.15 4.77 -1.77
N THR A 49 2.48 5.02 -0.50
CA THR A 49 3.86 4.98 -0.03
C THR A 49 4.02 3.71 0.81
N MET A 50 4.98 2.90 0.48
CA MET A 50 5.19 1.62 1.14
C MET A 50 6.67 1.37 1.43
N THR A 51 6.92 0.35 2.23
CA THR A 51 8.27 -0.13 2.53
C THR A 51 8.31 -1.64 2.46
N THR A 52 9.50 -2.20 2.68
CA THR A 52 9.67 -3.63 2.91
C THR A 52 10.36 -3.82 4.26
N THR A 53 10.34 -5.06 4.78
CA THR A 53 10.89 -5.35 6.10
C THR A 53 12.41 -5.15 6.16
N THR A 54 13.09 -5.33 5.04
CA THR A 54 14.52 -5.05 4.93
C THR A 54 14.80 -4.38 3.59
N ARG A 55 15.77 -3.46 3.61
CA ARG A 55 16.26 -2.83 2.38
C ARG A 55 16.95 -3.91 1.53
N GLY A 56 16.67 -3.90 0.23
CA GLY A 56 17.25 -4.89 -0.68
C GLY A 56 16.57 -6.25 -0.62
N CYS A 57 15.40 -6.35 0.01
CA CYS A 57 14.60 -7.58 0.04
C CYS A 57 14.31 -8.07 -1.39
N PRO A 58 14.58 -9.35 -1.72
CA PRO A 58 14.31 -9.86 -3.06
C PRO A 58 12.84 -9.74 -3.48
N ALA A 59 11.91 -9.72 -2.50
CA ALA A 59 10.49 -9.60 -2.77
C ALA A 59 10.04 -8.16 -3.00
N SER A 60 10.90 -7.15 -2.85
CA SER A 60 10.49 -5.74 -2.91
C SER A 60 9.90 -5.37 -4.28
N GLY A 61 10.50 -5.82 -5.36
CA GLY A 61 10.00 -5.57 -6.70
C GLY A 61 8.64 -6.22 -6.93
N TYR A 62 8.50 -7.46 -6.48
CA TYR A 62 7.23 -8.18 -6.54
C TYR A 62 6.14 -7.45 -5.75
N LEU A 63 6.45 -7.03 -4.52
CA LEU A 63 5.46 -6.35 -3.67
C LEU A 63 5.05 -5.01 -4.25
N LYS A 64 5.99 -4.23 -4.76
CA LYS A 64 5.68 -2.94 -5.38
C LYS A 64 4.78 -3.12 -6.60
N GLU A 65 5.08 -4.09 -7.44
CA GLU A 65 4.26 -4.38 -8.61
C GLU A 65 2.87 -4.88 -8.22
N ALA A 66 2.80 -5.77 -7.23
CA ALA A 66 1.52 -6.29 -6.75
C ALA A 66 0.65 -5.18 -6.17
N VAL A 67 1.24 -4.26 -5.41
CA VAL A 67 0.51 -3.12 -4.86
C VAL A 67 -0.01 -2.23 -5.98
N GLY A 68 0.84 -1.89 -6.95
CA GLY A 68 0.43 -1.07 -8.09
C GLY A 68 -0.74 -1.68 -8.85
N ASN A 69 -0.63 -2.95 -9.18
CA ASN A 69 -1.70 -3.66 -9.90
C ASN A 69 -2.99 -3.71 -9.08
N CYS A 70 -2.88 -3.99 -7.78
CA CYS A 70 -4.03 -4.05 -6.89
C CYS A 70 -4.76 -2.71 -6.85
N VAL A 71 -4.02 -1.62 -6.69
CA VAL A 71 -4.60 -0.27 -6.59
C VAL A 71 -5.29 0.11 -7.91
N TRP A 72 -4.68 -0.22 -9.05
CA TRP A 72 -5.27 0.08 -10.35
C TRP A 72 -6.66 -0.54 -10.53
N TYR A 73 -6.91 -1.70 -9.92
CA TYR A 73 -8.19 -2.41 -10.06
C TYR A 73 -9.26 -1.95 -9.08
N VAL A 74 -8.93 -1.06 -8.14
CA VAL A 74 -9.94 -0.54 -7.20
C VAL A 74 -10.88 0.42 -7.95
N PRO A 75 -12.20 0.20 -7.90
CA PRO A 75 -13.14 1.11 -8.54
C PRO A 75 -12.98 2.54 -8.02
N GLY A 76 -12.89 3.48 -8.93
CA GLY A 76 -12.69 4.89 -8.61
C GLY A 76 -11.27 5.37 -8.79
N VAL A 77 -10.31 4.46 -8.92
CA VAL A 77 -8.91 4.82 -9.19
C VAL A 77 -8.73 5.03 -10.69
N GLU A 78 -8.29 6.23 -11.06
CA GLU A 78 -7.99 6.61 -12.45
C GLU A 78 -6.50 6.55 -12.75
N TYR A 79 -5.67 6.72 -11.72
CA TYR A 79 -4.22 6.61 -11.84
C TYR A 79 -3.64 6.16 -10.51
N ALA A 80 -2.71 5.22 -10.56
CA ALA A 80 -2.05 4.70 -9.36
C ALA A 80 -0.55 4.92 -9.44
N GLU A 81 0.01 5.43 -8.34
CA GLU A 81 1.45 5.60 -8.20
C GLU A 81 1.89 4.98 -6.89
N VAL A 82 2.94 4.17 -6.94
CA VAL A 82 3.50 3.52 -5.75
C VAL A 82 4.93 3.99 -5.57
N SER A 83 5.23 4.50 -4.37
CA SER A 83 6.57 4.94 -4.00
C SER A 83 7.10 4.05 -2.89
N MET A 84 8.36 3.66 -3.00
CA MET A 84 9.05 2.88 -1.98
C MET A 84 9.87 3.81 -1.11
N THR A 85 9.82 3.63 0.21
CA THR A 85 10.63 4.40 1.14
C THR A 85 11.18 3.50 2.25
N TYR A 86 12.31 3.89 2.82
CA TYR A 86 12.88 3.24 4.00
C TYR A 86 13.05 4.25 5.14
N GLU A 87 12.31 5.37 5.06
CA GLU A 87 12.27 6.39 6.11
C GLU A 87 10.83 6.60 6.60
N PRO A 88 10.49 6.23 7.85
CA PRO A 88 11.39 5.52 8.79
C PRO A 88 11.59 4.05 8.40
N PRO A 89 12.68 3.41 8.84
CA PRO A 89 12.85 1.98 8.55
C PRO A 89 11.77 1.17 9.29
N TRP A 90 11.31 0.13 8.64
CA TRP A 90 10.30 -0.75 9.24
C TRP A 90 10.85 -1.46 10.47
N THR A 91 10.02 -1.57 11.50
CA THR A 91 10.33 -2.33 12.70
C THR A 91 9.13 -3.22 13.05
N PRO A 92 9.34 -4.32 13.80
CA PRO A 92 8.22 -5.19 14.20
C PRO A 92 7.12 -4.49 15.00
N ASP A 93 7.44 -3.38 15.65
CA ASP A 93 6.45 -2.60 16.39
C ASP A 93 5.35 -2.02 15.48
N MET A 94 5.60 -1.95 14.20
CA MET A 94 4.64 -1.43 13.21
C MET A 94 3.59 -2.46 12.81
N MET A 95 3.77 -3.72 13.20
CA MET A 95 2.80 -4.76 12.91
C MET A 95 1.54 -4.58 13.75
N ALA A 96 0.38 -4.86 13.15
CA ALA A 96 -0.88 -4.91 13.87
C ALA A 96 -0.84 -6.05 14.90
N PRO A 97 -1.50 -5.89 16.05
CA PRO A 97 -1.56 -6.94 17.08
C PRO A 97 -2.22 -8.20 16.57
#